data_58d3f020a575c7385c6f96291601595f
#
_entry.id   58d3f020a575c7385c6f96291601595f
#
_cell.length_a   1.000
_cell.length_b   1.000
_cell.length_c   1.000
_cell.angle_alpha   90.00
_cell.angle_beta   90.00
_cell.angle_gamma   90.00
#
_symmetry.space_group_name_H-M   'P 1'
#
loop_
_entity.id
_entity.type
_entity.pdbx_description
1 polymer ?
#
loop_
_entity_poly.entity_id
_entity_poly.type
_entity_poly.pdbx_seq_one_letter_code
_entity_poly.pdbx_strand_id
1 'polypeptide(L)'
;MGIFDAIRSQFIEVIEWLDDSGNTLLYRFPVQGQEIKNGARLTVRESQAAVFVYQGQIADVFAPGLHTIDGGNTPILTKLGAWMHGFNSPFKAEVYFVNTKQFTDLKWGTSNPVMMRDTDFGMVRLRAFGIYSIRVTDPRAFIKEIAGTNAHFVTEDIEGQLKRTLVSGFSDALAESKIAALDLASNYDELGKFMRSKLADDFNAFGLDLTKFVIENISLPAEVEAAMDKRTSMGVIGDVGRYAQFQAADAMRDAAQNTGGGGAGTGAGLGAGFAIGNAMAGAMTNAMNQSQSETRGETTAAAKTACPKCGAANLTNAKFCNDCGAKMETAGQSVPCAKCGAQLPVGSKFCNECGTKVEAAS
;
A
#
# COMPACT_ATOMS: atom_id res chain seq x y z
N MET A 1 -58.16 -7.76 39.50
CA MET A 1 -57.79 -6.77 38.47
C MET A 1 -58.11 -5.40 39.01
N GLY A 2 -57.10 -4.63 39.38
CA GLY A 2 -57.31 -3.31 39.99
C GLY A 2 -57.62 -2.25 38.94
N ILE A 3 -58.36 -1.22 39.34
CA ILE A 3 -58.66 -0.06 38.50
C ILE A 3 -57.37 0.55 37.89
N PHE A 4 -56.26 0.45 38.56
CA PHE A 4 -54.94 0.89 38.08
C PHE A 4 -54.40 0.07 36.90
N ASP A 5 -54.74 -1.22 36.79
CA ASP A 5 -54.38 -2.06 35.66
C ASP A 5 -55.20 -1.68 34.40
N ALA A 6 -56.48 -1.35 34.59
CA ALA A 6 -57.35 -0.91 33.52
C ALA A 6 -56.95 0.50 32.97
N ILE A 7 -56.45 1.40 33.83
CA ILE A 7 -55.96 2.72 33.41
C ILE A 7 -54.59 2.57 32.70
N ARG A 8 -53.70 1.72 33.17
CA ARG A 8 -52.44 1.41 32.47
C ARG A 8 -52.63 0.76 31.11
N SER A 9 -53.73 0.04 30.89
CA SER A 9 -54.01 -0.59 29.60
C SER A 9 -54.45 0.44 28.51
N GLN A 10 -54.76 1.68 28.88
CA GLN A 10 -55.18 2.72 27.95
C GLN A 10 -54.05 3.61 27.44
N PHE A 11 -52.84 3.51 27.98
CA PHE A 11 -51.72 4.27 27.45
C PHE A 11 -51.15 3.59 26.19
N ILE A 12 -51.00 4.40 25.14
CA ILE A 12 -50.32 4.00 23.89
C ILE A 12 -48.88 3.63 24.24
N GLU A 13 -48.46 2.41 23.91
CA GLU A 13 -47.09 1.97 24.08
C GLU A 13 -46.20 2.66 23.06
N VAL A 14 -45.14 3.30 23.50
CA VAL A 14 -44.12 3.90 22.63
C VAL A 14 -42.90 3.01 22.64
N ILE A 15 -42.51 2.55 21.45
CA ILE A 15 -41.33 1.73 21.21
C ILE A 15 -40.29 2.61 20.54
N GLU A 16 -39.27 2.97 21.26
CA GLU A 16 -38.14 3.77 20.74
C GLU A 16 -36.85 3.40 21.44
N TRP A 17 -35.75 3.68 20.80
CA TRP A 17 -34.43 3.47 21.36
C TRP A 17 -33.52 4.67 21.10
N LEU A 18 -32.75 5.05 22.11
CA LEU A 18 -31.68 6.03 22.04
C LEU A 18 -30.37 5.31 22.33
N ASP A 19 -29.40 5.46 21.42
CA ASP A 19 -28.06 4.88 21.58
C ASP A 19 -27.14 5.91 22.26
N ASP A 20 -26.84 5.71 23.53
CA ASP A 20 -25.92 6.52 24.29
C ASP A 20 -24.48 5.94 24.29
N SER A 21 -24.29 4.72 23.79
CA SER A 21 -23.01 4.00 23.82
C SER A 21 -22.08 4.39 22.69
N GLY A 22 -22.64 4.71 21.54
CA GLY A 22 -21.88 5.01 20.33
C GLY A 22 -21.35 3.80 19.56
N ASN A 23 -21.26 2.61 20.17
CA ASN A 23 -20.72 1.36 19.60
C ASN A 23 -21.76 0.26 19.41
N THR A 24 -23.02 0.47 19.81
CA THR A 24 -24.08 -0.53 19.66
C THR A 24 -24.53 -0.66 18.21
N LEU A 25 -24.42 -1.86 17.65
CA LEU A 25 -24.92 -2.24 16.33
C LEU A 25 -26.37 -2.68 16.36
N LEU A 26 -26.77 -3.45 17.41
CA LEU A 26 -28.09 -3.99 17.56
C LEU A 26 -28.51 -3.97 19.03
N TYR A 27 -29.77 -3.63 19.24
CA TYR A 27 -30.43 -3.63 20.54
C TYR A 27 -31.83 -4.19 20.43
N ARG A 28 -32.13 -5.23 21.25
CA ARG A 28 -33.50 -5.75 21.38
C ARG A 28 -34.26 -4.95 22.42
N PHE A 29 -35.36 -4.33 21.97
CA PHE A 29 -36.24 -3.58 22.85
C PHE A 29 -36.89 -4.51 23.90
N PRO A 30 -36.82 -4.18 25.20
CA PRO A 30 -37.40 -5.00 26.26
C PRO A 30 -38.91 -4.83 26.29
N VAL A 31 -39.64 -5.70 25.61
CA VAL A 31 -41.10 -5.74 25.65
C VAL A 31 -41.55 -6.54 26.87
N GLN A 32 -42.36 -5.94 27.74
CA GLN A 32 -42.91 -6.63 28.92
C GLN A 32 -43.83 -7.75 28.46
N GLY A 33 -43.58 -8.98 28.91
CA GLY A 33 -44.35 -10.13 28.47
C GLY A 33 -44.19 -10.56 27.04
N GLN A 34 -43.33 -9.84 26.25
CA GLN A 34 -43.15 -10.00 24.81
C GLN A 34 -44.44 -9.78 24.01
N GLU A 35 -45.39 -9.01 24.57
CA GLU A 35 -46.65 -8.64 23.94
C GLU A 35 -46.66 -7.16 23.57
N ILE A 36 -46.70 -6.85 22.27
CA ILE A 36 -46.79 -5.50 21.75
C ILE A 36 -48.28 -5.16 21.59
N LYS A 37 -48.71 -4.04 22.17
CA LYS A 37 -50.12 -3.61 22.11
C LYS A 37 -50.50 -3.14 20.70
N ASN A 38 -51.73 -3.43 20.29
CA ASN A 38 -52.28 -2.88 19.06
C ASN A 38 -52.37 -1.36 19.16
N GLY A 39 -51.93 -0.68 18.10
CA GLY A 39 -51.82 0.77 18.09
C GLY A 39 -50.55 1.30 18.76
N ALA A 40 -49.63 0.45 19.16
CA ALA A 40 -48.31 0.89 19.63
C ALA A 40 -47.60 1.77 18.59
N ARG A 41 -46.90 2.78 19.05
CA ARG A 41 -46.16 3.70 18.19
C ARG A 41 -44.69 3.34 18.20
N LEU A 42 -44.17 2.95 17.04
CA LEU A 42 -42.74 2.65 16.82
C LEU A 42 -42.07 3.90 16.21
N THR A 43 -41.13 4.48 16.93
CA THR A 43 -40.31 5.58 16.45
C THR A 43 -38.94 5.05 16.01
N VAL A 44 -38.67 5.14 14.72
CA VAL A 44 -37.37 4.78 14.13
C VAL A 44 -36.65 6.06 13.68
N ARG A 45 -35.44 6.30 14.19
CA ARG A 45 -34.66 7.49 13.86
C ARG A 45 -33.93 7.32 12.52
N GLU A 46 -33.47 8.44 11.92
CA GLU A 46 -32.78 8.45 10.62
C GLU A 46 -31.54 7.52 10.55
N SER A 47 -30.88 7.29 11.68
CA SER A 47 -29.72 6.40 11.77
C SER A 47 -30.05 4.99 12.26
N GLN A 48 -31.33 4.59 12.19
CA GLN A 48 -31.79 3.31 12.71
C GLN A 48 -32.71 2.60 11.70
N ALA A 49 -32.79 1.29 11.85
CA ALA A 49 -33.87 0.48 11.29
C ALA A 49 -34.44 -0.38 12.42
N ALA A 50 -35.76 -0.60 12.43
CA ALA A 50 -36.37 -1.51 13.38
C ALA A 50 -36.78 -2.80 12.66
N VAL A 51 -36.33 -3.93 13.19
CA VAL A 51 -36.65 -5.26 12.65
C VAL A 51 -37.60 -5.96 13.58
N PHE A 52 -38.73 -6.33 13.05
CA PHE A 52 -39.78 -7.02 13.77
C PHE A 52 -39.65 -8.53 13.57
N VAL A 53 -39.49 -9.26 14.65
CA VAL A 53 -39.40 -10.72 14.64
C VAL A 53 -40.65 -11.31 15.28
N TYR A 54 -41.34 -12.19 14.55
CA TYR A 54 -42.55 -12.85 14.99
C TYR A 54 -42.42 -14.38 14.84
N GLN A 55 -42.71 -15.08 15.90
CA GLN A 55 -42.56 -16.55 15.93
C GLN A 55 -41.15 -17.03 15.49
N GLY A 56 -40.11 -16.27 15.83
CA GLY A 56 -38.74 -16.60 15.46
C GLY A 56 -38.38 -16.30 13.98
N GLN A 57 -39.27 -15.69 13.22
CA GLN A 57 -39.02 -15.29 11.83
C GLN A 57 -39.00 -13.76 11.71
N ILE A 58 -38.05 -13.23 10.91
CA ILE A 58 -38.03 -11.81 10.59
C ILE A 58 -39.23 -11.49 9.72
N ALA A 59 -40.19 -10.75 10.27
CA ALA A 59 -41.43 -10.36 9.60
C ALA A 59 -41.20 -9.10 8.75
N ASP A 60 -40.98 -7.96 9.40
CA ASP A 60 -40.90 -6.65 8.73
C ASP A 60 -39.64 -5.89 9.16
N VAL A 61 -39.16 -5.00 8.28
CA VAL A 61 -38.12 -4.03 8.54
C VAL A 61 -38.66 -2.63 8.30
N PHE A 62 -38.68 -1.83 9.37
CA PHE A 62 -39.18 -0.46 9.34
C PHE A 62 -38.04 0.53 9.10
N ALA A 63 -38.24 1.37 8.09
CA ALA A 63 -37.34 2.49 7.81
C ALA A 63 -37.56 3.63 8.82
N PRO A 64 -36.68 4.65 8.83
CA PRO A 64 -36.86 5.84 9.65
C PRO A 64 -38.27 6.47 9.51
N GLY A 65 -38.82 6.85 10.63
CA GLY A 65 -40.16 7.46 10.71
C GLY A 65 -40.94 7.02 11.94
N LEU A 66 -42.19 7.52 12.02
CA LEU A 66 -43.16 7.13 13.02
C LEU A 66 -44.14 6.12 12.41
N HIS A 67 -44.15 4.91 12.94
CA HIS A 67 -45.00 3.82 12.49
C HIS A 67 -46.02 3.46 13.57
N THR A 68 -47.25 3.23 13.16
CA THR A 68 -48.26 2.66 14.04
C THR A 68 -48.32 1.17 13.77
N ILE A 69 -48.13 0.38 14.83
CA ILE A 69 -48.18 -1.08 14.76
C ILE A 69 -49.63 -1.49 14.91
N ASP A 70 -50.32 -1.63 13.78
CA ASP A 70 -51.70 -2.11 13.69
C ASP A 70 -51.83 -3.21 12.63
N GLY A 71 -52.89 -3.99 12.69
CA GLY A 71 -53.10 -5.10 11.77
C GLY A 71 -53.31 -4.69 10.29
N GLY A 72 -53.40 -3.40 9.98
CA GLY A 72 -53.63 -2.89 8.61
C GLY A 72 -52.40 -2.41 7.87
N ASN A 73 -51.35 -2.01 8.60
CA ASN A 73 -50.19 -1.31 8.02
C ASN A 73 -48.89 -2.18 7.88
N THR A 74 -48.97 -3.43 8.30
CA THR A 74 -47.78 -4.34 8.23
C THR A 74 -48.03 -5.48 7.25
N PRO A 75 -47.47 -5.42 6.04
CA PRO A 75 -47.81 -6.34 4.92
C PRO A 75 -47.66 -7.81 5.23
N ILE A 76 -46.70 -8.18 6.06
CA ILE A 76 -46.43 -9.60 6.39
C ILE A 76 -47.24 -10.03 7.61
N LEU A 77 -47.36 -9.16 8.61
CA LEU A 77 -48.19 -9.45 9.80
C LEU A 77 -49.68 -9.57 9.44
N THR A 78 -50.15 -8.80 8.46
CA THR A 78 -51.50 -8.90 7.93
C THR A 78 -51.78 -10.26 7.27
N LYS A 79 -50.79 -10.83 6.57
CA LYS A 79 -50.90 -12.15 5.94
C LYS A 79 -50.89 -13.31 6.95
N LEU A 80 -50.27 -13.12 8.12
CA LEU A 80 -50.18 -14.14 9.17
C LEU A 80 -51.49 -14.29 9.98
N GLY A 81 -52.52 -13.44 9.74
CA GLY A 81 -53.86 -13.59 10.36
C GLY A 81 -53.88 -13.47 11.89
N ALA A 82 -52.76 -13.19 12.51
CA ALA A 82 -52.59 -13.21 13.97
C ALA A 82 -53.27 -12.03 14.68
N TRP A 83 -53.54 -10.95 13.95
CA TRP A 83 -54.15 -9.72 14.49
C TRP A 83 -55.67 -9.78 14.68
N MET A 84 -56.33 -10.76 14.06
CA MET A 84 -57.78 -10.85 14.10
C MET A 84 -58.37 -11.40 15.42
N HIS A 85 -57.49 -11.91 16.31
CA HIS A 85 -57.96 -12.56 17.56
C HIS A 85 -57.65 -11.78 18.84
N GLY A 86 -57.51 -10.42 18.75
CA GLY A 86 -57.29 -9.55 19.92
C GLY A 86 -56.26 -10.08 20.90
N PHE A 87 -55.20 -9.45 21.04
CA PHE A 87 -53.96 -9.55 21.86
C PHE A 87 -53.81 -10.61 22.99
N ASN A 88 -54.59 -11.64 23.07
CA ASN A 88 -54.36 -12.81 23.87
C ASN A 88 -53.66 -13.93 23.07
N SER A 89 -52.84 -13.54 22.06
CA SER A 89 -52.08 -14.52 21.29
C SER A 89 -50.89 -14.99 22.11
N PRO A 90 -50.67 -16.28 22.26
CA PRO A 90 -49.48 -16.85 22.98
C PRO A 90 -48.18 -16.63 22.19
N PHE A 91 -48.22 -15.89 21.11
CA PHE A 91 -47.09 -15.68 20.19
C PHE A 91 -46.29 -14.44 20.54
N LYS A 92 -45.06 -14.64 20.81
CA LYS A 92 -44.10 -13.60 21.21
C LYS A 92 -43.59 -12.83 20.00
N ALA A 93 -43.63 -11.50 20.09
CA ALA A 93 -43.06 -10.59 19.13
C ALA A 93 -41.83 -9.90 19.76
N GLU A 94 -40.81 -9.70 18.96
CA GLU A 94 -39.59 -9.02 19.38
C GLU A 94 -39.31 -7.86 18.39
N VAL A 95 -38.80 -6.77 18.93
CA VAL A 95 -38.34 -5.63 18.15
C VAL A 95 -36.87 -5.43 18.36
N TYR A 96 -36.11 -5.47 17.27
CA TYR A 96 -34.69 -5.19 17.26
C TYR A 96 -34.46 -3.85 16.57
N PHE A 97 -33.76 -2.96 17.24
CA PHE A 97 -33.23 -1.75 16.63
C PHE A 97 -31.83 -2.04 16.12
N VAL A 98 -31.60 -1.77 14.85
CA VAL A 98 -30.31 -1.87 14.20
C VAL A 98 -29.81 -0.46 13.86
N ASN A 99 -28.61 -0.14 14.31
CA ASN A 99 -28.00 1.14 14.06
C ASN A 99 -27.40 1.15 12.65
N THR A 100 -27.89 2.05 11.79
CA THR A 100 -27.44 2.20 10.40
C THR A 100 -26.48 3.36 10.19
N LYS A 101 -26.05 4.02 11.29
CA LYS A 101 -24.99 5.03 11.23
C LYS A 101 -23.69 4.40 10.76
N GLN A 102 -22.76 5.24 10.37
CA GLN A 102 -21.40 4.81 10.09
C GLN A 102 -20.60 4.66 11.39
N PHE A 103 -19.98 3.51 11.61
CA PHE A 103 -19.04 3.27 12.68
C PHE A 103 -17.64 3.52 12.13
N THR A 104 -16.98 4.52 12.68
CA THR A 104 -15.67 5.00 12.21
C THR A 104 -14.56 4.58 13.16
N ASP A 105 -13.32 4.77 12.72
CA ASP A 105 -12.10 4.60 13.54
C ASP A 105 -11.89 3.17 14.11
N LEU A 106 -12.49 2.17 13.47
CA LEU A 106 -12.23 0.78 13.78
C LEU A 106 -10.81 0.43 13.31
N LYS A 107 -10.00 -0.12 14.19
CA LYS A 107 -8.58 -0.38 13.90
C LYS A 107 -8.39 -1.77 13.31
N TRP A 108 -7.56 -1.86 12.28
CA TRP A 108 -7.08 -3.12 11.75
C TRP A 108 -5.55 -3.14 11.69
N GLY A 109 -4.97 -4.32 11.63
CA GLY A 109 -3.53 -4.48 11.48
C GLY A 109 -3.12 -5.93 11.38
N THR A 110 -1.98 -6.16 10.77
CA THR A 110 -1.41 -7.50 10.60
C THR A 110 -0.71 -7.93 11.90
N SER A 111 -1.22 -8.97 12.55
CA SER A 111 -0.58 -9.56 13.75
C SER A 111 0.77 -10.18 13.40
N ASN A 112 0.84 -10.86 12.25
CA ASN A 112 2.07 -11.43 11.67
C ASN A 112 2.44 -10.69 10.39
N PRO A 113 3.73 -10.61 10.06
CA PRO A 113 4.14 -10.01 8.79
C PRO A 113 3.56 -10.77 7.60
N VAL A 114 3.04 -10.04 6.63
CA VAL A 114 2.59 -10.54 5.34
C VAL A 114 3.80 -10.64 4.41
N MET A 115 3.94 -11.75 3.71
CA MET A 115 5.01 -11.94 2.73
C MET A 115 4.54 -11.52 1.35
N MET A 116 5.30 -10.65 0.69
CA MET A 116 5.11 -10.30 -0.72
C MET A 116 6.38 -10.53 -1.51
N ARG A 117 6.22 -10.75 -2.81
CA ARG A 117 7.35 -10.80 -3.73
C ARG A 117 7.57 -9.43 -4.33
N ASP A 118 8.72 -8.85 -4.04
CA ASP A 118 9.17 -7.59 -4.58
C ASP A 118 10.14 -7.81 -5.76
N THR A 119 10.12 -6.93 -6.75
CA THR A 119 10.98 -7.02 -7.94
C THR A 119 12.44 -6.72 -7.63
N ASP A 120 12.68 -5.83 -6.67
CA ASP A 120 14.02 -5.34 -6.34
C ASP A 120 14.66 -6.05 -5.15
N PHE A 121 13.83 -6.41 -4.16
CA PHE A 121 14.28 -7.00 -2.89
C PHE A 121 13.96 -8.50 -2.75
N GLY A 122 13.25 -9.09 -3.72
CA GLY A 122 12.84 -10.49 -3.68
C GLY A 122 11.67 -10.73 -2.71
N MET A 123 11.86 -11.58 -1.69
CA MET A 123 10.82 -11.86 -0.69
C MET A 123 10.89 -10.86 0.47
N VAL A 124 9.90 -10.01 0.61
CA VAL A 124 9.81 -8.98 1.66
C VAL A 124 8.70 -9.33 2.64
N ARG A 125 8.93 -9.03 3.91
CA ARG A 125 7.94 -9.16 4.99
C ARG A 125 7.43 -7.78 5.37
N LEU A 126 6.11 -7.57 5.30
CA LEU A 126 5.49 -6.29 5.58
C LEU A 126 4.58 -6.39 6.80
N ARG A 127 4.53 -5.33 7.59
CA ARG A 127 3.45 -5.12 8.57
C ARG A 127 2.66 -3.89 8.15
N ALA A 128 1.35 -4.00 8.23
CA ALA A 128 0.46 -2.91 7.89
C ALA A 128 -0.60 -2.72 8.97
N PHE A 129 -1.01 -1.49 9.16
CA PHE A 129 -2.12 -1.14 10.03
C PHE A 129 -2.83 0.11 9.52
N GLY A 130 -4.02 0.32 10.04
CA GLY A 130 -4.83 1.47 9.69
C GLY A 130 -6.22 1.39 10.30
N ILE A 131 -7.14 2.13 9.73
CA ILE A 131 -8.51 2.22 10.18
C ILE A 131 -9.48 1.80 9.08
N TYR A 132 -10.66 1.36 9.49
CA TYR A 132 -11.76 1.09 8.59
C TYR A 132 -13.08 1.59 9.18
N SER A 133 -14.07 1.74 8.34
CA SER A 133 -15.40 2.16 8.73
C SER A 133 -16.43 1.25 8.10
N ILE A 134 -17.45 0.90 8.88
CA ILE A 134 -18.54 0.04 8.45
C ILE A 134 -19.88 0.71 8.69
N ARG A 135 -20.89 0.21 8.00
CA ARG A 135 -22.28 0.56 8.20
C ARG A 135 -23.16 -0.66 7.94
N VAL A 136 -24.23 -0.81 8.73
CA VAL A 136 -25.24 -1.83 8.43
C VAL A 136 -26.12 -1.31 7.30
N THR A 137 -26.18 -2.03 6.19
CA THR A 137 -26.99 -1.71 5.01
C THR A 137 -28.17 -2.64 4.85
N ASP A 138 -28.04 -3.90 5.27
CA ASP A 138 -29.13 -4.85 5.32
C ASP A 138 -29.33 -5.38 6.76
N PRO A 139 -30.25 -4.77 7.54
CA PRO A 139 -30.53 -5.21 8.90
C PRO A 139 -31.04 -6.65 8.99
N ARG A 140 -31.70 -7.15 7.94
CA ARG A 140 -32.20 -8.53 7.90
C ARG A 140 -31.07 -9.54 7.79
N ALA A 141 -30.16 -9.33 6.85
CA ALA A 141 -28.98 -10.15 6.68
C ALA A 141 -28.09 -10.08 7.92
N PHE A 142 -27.88 -8.89 8.49
CA PHE A 142 -27.08 -8.71 9.69
C PHE A 142 -27.59 -9.51 10.88
N ILE A 143 -28.90 -9.49 11.16
CA ILE A 143 -29.48 -10.28 12.26
C ILE A 143 -29.34 -11.76 11.96
N LYS A 144 -29.65 -12.20 10.74
CA LYS A 144 -29.66 -13.61 10.38
C LYS A 144 -28.29 -14.25 10.41
N GLU A 145 -27.29 -13.57 9.85
CA GLU A 145 -25.95 -14.14 9.62
C GLU A 145 -24.99 -13.86 10.78
N ILE A 146 -25.16 -12.74 11.52
CA ILE A 146 -24.19 -12.27 12.50
C ILE A 146 -24.77 -12.19 13.92
N ALA A 147 -25.78 -11.36 14.13
CA ALA A 147 -26.27 -11.08 15.49
C ALA A 147 -27.04 -12.24 16.09
N GLY A 148 -27.75 -13.00 15.25
CA GLY A 148 -28.56 -14.15 15.69
C GLY A 148 -29.61 -13.76 16.72
N THR A 149 -29.58 -14.39 17.87
CA THR A 149 -30.53 -14.15 18.99
C THR A 149 -29.98 -13.23 20.06
N ASN A 150 -28.82 -12.59 19.83
CA ASN A 150 -28.27 -11.66 20.81
C ASN A 150 -29.22 -10.49 21.05
N ALA A 151 -29.42 -10.16 22.32
CA ALA A 151 -30.27 -9.03 22.68
C ALA A 151 -29.54 -7.68 22.56
N HIS A 152 -28.21 -7.70 22.66
CA HIS A 152 -27.35 -6.53 22.56
C HIS A 152 -26.07 -6.94 21.83
N PHE A 153 -25.76 -6.25 20.76
CA PHE A 153 -24.61 -6.57 19.92
C PHE A 153 -23.82 -5.28 19.63
N VAL A 154 -22.53 -5.30 19.92
CA VAL A 154 -21.64 -4.15 19.80
C VAL A 154 -20.55 -4.40 18.76
N THR A 155 -19.85 -3.34 18.38
CA THR A 155 -18.77 -3.41 17.37
C THR A 155 -17.66 -4.40 17.77
N GLU A 156 -17.37 -4.53 19.04
CA GLU A 156 -16.35 -5.42 19.61
C GLU A 156 -16.67 -6.91 19.36
N ASP A 157 -17.95 -7.27 19.32
CA ASP A 157 -18.37 -8.65 19.12
C ASP A 157 -18.02 -9.19 17.74
N ILE A 158 -17.95 -8.32 16.74
CA ILE A 158 -17.65 -8.70 15.35
C ILE A 158 -16.24 -8.27 14.90
N GLU A 159 -15.61 -7.34 15.63
CA GLU A 159 -14.33 -6.76 15.24
C GLU A 159 -13.27 -7.81 14.91
N GLY A 160 -13.19 -8.86 15.71
CA GLY A 160 -12.23 -9.95 15.50
C GLY A 160 -12.43 -10.69 14.17
N GLN A 161 -13.68 -10.90 13.76
CA GLN A 161 -14.01 -11.53 12.47
C GLN A 161 -13.66 -10.59 11.32
N LEU A 162 -14.10 -9.34 11.40
CA LEU A 162 -13.84 -8.34 10.36
C LEU A 162 -12.34 -8.10 10.15
N LYS A 163 -11.57 -8.01 11.24
CA LYS A 163 -10.09 -7.88 11.15
C LYS A 163 -9.45 -9.05 10.41
N ARG A 164 -9.88 -10.29 10.66
CA ARG A 164 -9.35 -11.46 9.95
C ARG A 164 -9.66 -11.41 8.45
N THR A 165 -10.88 -11.05 8.09
CA THR A 165 -11.30 -10.88 6.69
C THR A 165 -10.48 -9.77 6.00
N LEU A 166 -10.31 -8.61 6.67
CA LEU A 166 -9.52 -7.50 6.17
C LEU A 166 -8.04 -7.88 5.95
N VAL A 167 -7.41 -8.56 6.93
CA VAL A 167 -6.00 -8.96 6.82
C VAL A 167 -5.80 -10.01 5.73
N SER A 168 -6.73 -10.95 5.58
CA SER A 168 -6.68 -11.94 4.48
C SER A 168 -6.77 -11.25 3.12
N GLY A 169 -7.78 -10.41 2.92
CA GLY A 169 -7.94 -9.66 1.67
C GLY A 169 -6.78 -8.71 1.38
N PHE A 170 -6.20 -8.09 2.42
CA PHE A 170 -5.02 -7.25 2.28
C PHE A 170 -3.80 -8.03 1.78
N SER A 171 -3.59 -9.24 2.30
CA SER A 171 -2.50 -10.12 1.87
C SER A 171 -2.65 -10.49 0.39
N ASP A 172 -3.87 -10.84 -0.02
CA ASP A 172 -4.19 -11.19 -1.40
C ASP A 172 -4.05 -9.97 -2.33
N ALA A 173 -4.53 -8.80 -1.88
CA ALA A 173 -4.43 -7.56 -2.65
C ALA A 173 -2.97 -7.15 -2.89
N LEU A 174 -2.11 -7.26 -1.88
CA LEU A 174 -0.67 -7.01 -2.03
C LEU A 174 -0.03 -7.95 -3.04
N ALA A 175 -0.38 -9.24 -3.00
CA ALA A 175 0.15 -10.23 -3.93
C ALA A 175 -0.27 -9.95 -5.39
N GLU A 176 -1.49 -9.46 -5.59
CA GLU A 176 -2.06 -9.15 -6.90
C GLU A 176 -1.59 -7.80 -7.46
N SER A 177 -1.37 -6.80 -6.60
CA SER A 177 -1.07 -5.41 -7.01
C SER A 177 0.24 -5.27 -7.78
N LYS A 178 1.21 -6.16 -7.54
CA LYS A 178 2.58 -6.11 -8.11
C LYS A 178 3.27 -4.74 -7.89
N ILE A 179 2.83 -3.98 -6.92
CA ILE A 179 3.43 -2.69 -6.56
C ILE A 179 4.74 -2.96 -5.84
N ALA A 180 5.83 -2.30 -6.25
CA ALA A 180 7.10 -2.42 -5.55
C ALA A 180 7.00 -1.86 -4.12
N ALA A 181 7.75 -2.44 -3.18
CA ALA A 181 7.71 -2.03 -1.77
C ALA A 181 8.03 -0.54 -1.58
N LEU A 182 8.90 0.02 -2.41
CA LEU A 182 9.24 1.44 -2.44
C LEU A 182 8.08 2.35 -2.84
N ASP A 183 7.19 1.86 -3.71
CA ASP A 183 6.08 2.63 -4.27
C ASP A 183 4.79 2.48 -3.46
N LEU A 184 4.76 1.56 -2.48
CA LEU A 184 3.58 1.32 -1.67
C LEU A 184 3.07 2.58 -0.98
N ALA A 185 3.97 3.39 -0.42
CA ALA A 185 3.61 4.61 0.31
C ALA A 185 2.87 5.64 -0.55
N SER A 186 3.18 5.71 -1.85
CA SER A 186 2.52 6.61 -2.81
C SER A 186 1.17 6.06 -3.30
N ASN A 187 0.87 4.78 -3.05
CA ASN A 187 -0.29 4.08 -3.58
C ASN A 187 -1.29 3.61 -2.49
N TYR A 188 -1.21 4.14 -1.26
CA TYR A 188 -2.11 3.73 -0.16
C TYR A 188 -3.58 3.96 -0.49
N ASP A 189 -3.92 5.07 -1.13
CA ASP A 189 -5.30 5.40 -1.49
C ASP A 189 -5.86 4.47 -2.57
N GLU A 190 -5.07 4.15 -3.61
CA GLU A 190 -5.46 3.20 -4.66
C GLU A 190 -5.64 1.80 -4.08
N LEU A 191 -4.69 1.37 -3.25
CA LEU A 191 -4.76 0.07 -2.59
C LEU A 191 -5.97 0.00 -1.65
N GLY A 192 -6.27 1.09 -0.93
CA GLY A 192 -7.46 1.19 -0.10
C GLY A 192 -8.77 1.07 -0.87
N LYS A 193 -8.87 1.72 -2.03
CA LYS A 193 -10.03 1.60 -2.93
C LYS A 193 -10.17 0.20 -3.51
N PHE A 194 -9.06 -0.39 -3.93
CA PHE A 194 -9.02 -1.76 -4.43
C PHE A 194 -9.49 -2.77 -3.37
N MET A 195 -8.98 -2.63 -2.14
CA MET A 195 -9.38 -3.44 -0.99
C MET A 195 -10.89 -3.35 -0.72
N ARG A 196 -11.43 -2.13 -0.71
CA ARG A 196 -12.85 -1.92 -0.51
C ARG A 196 -13.70 -2.62 -1.58
N SER A 197 -13.30 -2.53 -2.84
CA SER A 197 -13.99 -3.21 -3.94
C SER A 197 -13.89 -4.73 -3.83
N LYS A 198 -12.71 -5.26 -3.49
CA LYS A 198 -12.45 -6.70 -3.38
C LYS A 198 -13.24 -7.35 -2.23
N LEU A 199 -13.40 -6.64 -1.11
CA LEU A 199 -14.06 -7.14 0.09
C LEU A 199 -15.56 -6.81 0.16
N ALA A 200 -16.10 -6.08 -0.81
CA ALA A 200 -17.50 -5.65 -0.81
C ALA A 200 -18.46 -6.83 -0.67
N ASP A 201 -18.25 -7.92 -1.41
CA ASP A 201 -19.13 -9.09 -1.38
C ASP A 201 -19.08 -9.81 -0.02
N ASP A 202 -17.90 -9.92 0.61
CA ASP A 202 -17.74 -10.54 1.91
C ASP A 202 -18.47 -9.76 3.01
N PHE A 203 -18.40 -8.42 2.96
CA PHE A 203 -19.12 -7.56 3.90
C PHE A 203 -20.61 -7.53 3.65
N ASN A 204 -21.03 -7.48 2.38
CA ASN A 204 -22.44 -7.49 1.99
C ASN A 204 -23.13 -8.80 2.41
N ALA A 205 -22.42 -9.94 2.39
CA ALA A 205 -22.95 -11.21 2.87
C ALA A 205 -23.39 -11.15 4.35
N PHE A 206 -22.76 -10.28 5.15
CA PHE A 206 -23.10 -10.01 6.55
C PHE A 206 -24.10 -8.88 6.73
N GLY A 207 -24.60 -8.28 5.66
CA GLY A 207 -25.45 -7.10 5.70
C GLY A 207 -24.72 -5.81 6.06
N LEU A 208 -23.39 -5.80 5.91
CA LEU A 208 -22.52 -4.68 6.19
C LEU A 208 -21.96 -4.07 4.89
N ASP A 209 -21.67 -2.78 4.91
CA ASP A 209 -20.89 -2.09 3.87
C ASP A 209 -19.58 -1.61 4.48
N LEU A 210 -18.47 -1.93 3.83
CA LEU A 210 -17.15 -1.37 4.12
C LEU A 210 -17.05 0.02 3.49
N THR A 211 -17.51 1.05 4.23
CA THR A 211 -17.62 2.41 3.71
C THR A 211 -16.27 3.06 3.46
N LYS A 212 -15.27 2.76 4.29
CA LYS A 212 -13.92 3.28 4.19
C LYS A 212 -12.91 2.23 4.63
N PHE A 213 -11.79 2.14 3.91
CA PHE A 213 -10.63 1.37 4.29
C PHE A 213 -9.39 2.24 4.07
N VAL A 214 -8.64 2.49 5.13
CA VAL A 214 -7.47 3.37 5.11
C VAL A 214 -6.26 2.59 5.61
N ILE A 215 -5.19 2.69 4.88
CA ILE A 215 -3.88 2.21 5.26
C ILE A 215 -3.13 3.41 5.83
N GLU A 216 -2.80 3.37 7.11
CA GLU A 216 -2.06 4.46 7.77
C GLU A 216 -0.56 4.27 7.61
N ASN A 217 -0.11 3.02 7.69
CA ASN A 217 1.30 2.71 7.51
C ASN A 217 1.51 1.27 7.05
N ILE A 218 2.54 1.09 6.23
CA ILE A 218 3.13 -0.20 5.89
C ILE A 218 4.60 -0.13 6.26
N SER A 219 5.05 -0.94 7.22
CA SER A 219 6.43 -0.98 7.68
C SER A 219 7.16 -2.21 7.15
N LEU A 220 8.40 -1.98 6.78
CA LEU A 220 9.35 -3.00 6.34
C LEU A 220 10.16 -3.52 7.54
N PRO A 221 10.81 -4.69 7.45
CA PRO A 221 11.81 -5.10 8.43
C PRO A 221 12.98 -4.12 8.46
N ALA A 222 13.57 -3.93 9.64
CA ALA A 222 14.70 -3.01 9.83
C ALA A 222 15.90 -3.29 8.91
N GLU A 223 16.13 -4.56 8.57
CA GLU A 223 17.19 -4.95 7.63
C GLU A 223 16.93 -4.45 6.21
N VAL A 224 15.66 -4.44 5.78
CA VAL A 224 15.26 -3.93 4.47
C VAL A 224 15.29 -2.41 4.46
N GLU A 225 14.82 -1.75 5.51
CA GLU A 225 14.94 -0.29 5.68
C GLU A 225 16.41 0.16 5.62
N ALA A 226 17.30 -0.52 6.34
CA ALA A 226 18.73 -0.24 6.30
C ALA A 226 19.35 -0.46 4.91
N ALA A 227 18.89 -1.47 4.17
CA ALA A 227 19.35 -1.71 2.80
C ALA A 227 18.83 -0.62 1.84
N MET A 228 17.59 -0.13 2.05
CA MET A 228 17.01 0.98 1.30
C MET A 228 17.77 2.29 1.56
N ASP A 229 18.07 2.59 2.82
CA ASP A 229 18.85 3.78 3.20
C ASP A 229 20.24 3.76 2.56
N LYS A 230 20.90 2.59 2.57
CA LYS A 230 22.16 2.41 1.85
C LYS A 230 22.04 2.66 0.35
N ARG A 231 21.00 2.12 -0.29
CA ARG A 231 20.76 2.29 -1.74
C ARG A 231 20.45 3.73 -2.09
N THR A 232 19.64 4.40 -1.27
CA THR A 232 19.32 5.83 -1.41
C THR A 232 20.57 6.68 -1.24
N SER A 233 21.38 6.39 -0.24
CA SER A 233 22.67 7.07 -0.03
C SER A 233 23.62 6.88 -1.21
N MET A 234 23.69 5.67 -1.78
CA MET A 234 24.45 5.39 -2.99
C MET A 234 23.94 6.17 -4.20
N GLY A 235 22.61 6.25 -4.38
CA GLY A 235 21.97 6.99 -5.47
C GLY A 235 22.23 8.50 -5.41
N VAL A 236 22.25 9.07 -4.21
CA VAL A 236 22.53 10.50 -3.98
C VAL A 236 24.02 10.81 -4.19
N ILE A 237 24.93 9.86 -3.85
CA ILE A 237 26.38 10.05 -3.98
C ILE A 237 26.87 9.83 -5.42
N GLY A 238 26.14 9.06 -6.23
CA GLY A 238 26.37 8.90 -7.68
C GLY A 238 27.67 8.23 -8.10
N ASP A 239 28.60 7.97 -7.16
CA ASP A 239 29.94 7.42 -7.43
C ASP A 239 30.32 6.41 -6.34
N VAL A 240 30.49 5.14 -6.75
CA VAL A 240 30.88 4.04 -5.86
C VAL A 240 32.22 4.32 -5.17
N GLY A 241 33.13 5.08 -5.82
CA GLY A 241 34.41 5.48 -5.23
C GLY A 241 34.23 6.46 -4.06
N ARG A 242 33.32 7.41 -4.16
CA ARG A 242 32.98 8.33 -3.05
C ARG A 242 32.31 7.62 -1.90
N TYR A 243 31.43 6.65 -2.21
CA TYR A 243 30.78 5.85 -1.17
C TYR A 243 31.78 5.01 -0.36
N ALA A 244 32.76 4.39 -1.03
CA ALA A 244 33.83 3.64 -0.35
C ALA A 244 34.68 4.55 0.56
N GLN A 245 34.97 5.78 0.14
CA GLN A 245 35.64 6.78 0.96
C GLN A 245 34.84 7.21 2.17
N PHE A 246 33.51 7.39 2.00
CA PHE A 246 32.62 7.76 3.08
C PHE A 246 32.48 6.63 4.12
N GLN A 247 32.33 5.39 3.67
CA GLN A 247 32.30 4.21 4.56
C GLN A 247 33.65 4.00 5.31
N ALA A 248 34.76 4.25 4.65
CA ALA A 248 36.08 4.17 5.31
C ALA A 248 36.22 5.27 6.38
N ALA A 249 35.73 6.49 6.13
CA ALA A 249 35.73 7.58 7.09
C ALA A 249 34.80 7.29 8.30
N ASP A 250 33.61 6.73 8.06
CA ASP A 250 32.69 6.31 9.12
C ASP A 250 33.27 5.17 9.97
N ALA A 251 33.87 4.15 9.34
CA ALA A 251 34.55 3.07 10.05
C ALA A 251 35.73 3.58 10.91
N MET A 252 36.47 4.57 10.42
CA MET A 252 37.50 5.23 11.20
C MET A 252 36.95 6.02 12.38
N ARG A 253 35.81 6.69 12.21
CA ARG A 253 35.15 7.43 13.30
C ARG A 253 34.61 6.48 14.37
N ASP A 254 33.99 5.36 13.96
CA ASP A 254 33.48 4.34 14.88
C ASP A 254 34.60 3.63 15.61
N ALA A 255 35.75 3.37 14.94
CA ALA A 255 36.95 2.83 15.56
C ALA A 255 37.58 3.82 16.55
N ALA A 256 37.54 5.13 16.29
CA ALA A 256 38.06 6.18 17.19
C ALA A 256 37.13 6.40 18.41
N GLN A 257 35.84 6.11 18.32
CA GLN A 257 34.89 6.19 19.41
C GLN A 257 34.90 4.96 20.33
N ASN A 258 35.39 3.82 19.85
CA ASN A 258 35.60 2.60 20.63
C ASN A 258 36.88 2.68 21.44
N THR A 259 36.92 3.44 22.51
CA THR A 259 38.01 3.56 23.48
C THR A 259 38.08 2.39 24.49
N GLY A 260 37.60 1.20 24.13
CA GLY A 260 37.72 -0.02 24.92
C GLY A 260 39.17 -0.51 24.99
N GLY A 261 39.85 -0.08 26.07
CA GLY A 261 41.28 -0.30 26.30
C GLY A 261 41.72 -1.77 26.33
N GLY A 262 42.73 -2.05 25.58
CA GLY A 262 43.56 -3.25 25.64
C GLY A 262 44.73 -3.10 24.71
N GLY A 263 45.95 -3.14 25.24
CA GLY A 263 47.23 -2.92 24.52
C GLY A 263 47.48 -3.81 23.30
N ALA A 264 46.61 -4.78 22.99
CA ALA A 264 46.60 -5.56 21.76
C ALA A 264 45.95 -4.85 20.57
N GLY A 265 45.06 -3.88 20.85
CA GLY A 265 44.32 -3.10 19.81
C GLY A 265 45.19 -2.05 19.12
N THR A 266 46.19 -1.50 19.80
CA THR A 266 47.05 -0.44 19.25
C THR A 266 48.02 -0.96 18.20
N GLY A 267 48.50 -2.19 18.34
CA GLY A 267 49.39 -2.81 17.33
C GLY A 267 48.66 -3.28 16.08
N ALA A 268 47.49 -3.87 16.26
CA ALA A 268 46.63 -4.30 15.14
C ALA A 268 46.00 -3.13 14.37
N GLY A 269 45.62 -2.04 15.09
CA GLY A 269 45.08 -0.83 14.49
C GLY A 269 46.08 -0.07 13.63
N LEU A 270 47.35 0.04 14.06
CA LEU A 270 48.38 0.67 13.28
C LEU A 270 48.81 -0.16 12.06
N GLY A 271 48.91 -1.51 12.20
CA GLY A 271 49.23 -2.38 11.10
C GLY A 271 48.15 -2.46 10.02
N ALA A 272 46.89 -2.59 10.45
CA ALA A 272 45.75 -2.59 9.55
C ALA A 272 45.53 -1.21 8.90
N GLY A 273 45.70 -0.11 9.66
CA GLY A 273 45.63 1.24 9.13
C GLY A 273 46.67 1.53 8.05
N PHE A 274 47.91 1.03 8.22
CA PHE A 274 48.97 1.22 7.24
C PHE A 274 48.78 0.34 5.98
N ALA A 275 48.29 -0.88 6.14
CA ALA A 275 47.97 -1.77 5.02
C ALA A 275 46.75 -1.25 4.22
N ILE A 276 45.71 -0.76 4.91
CA ILE A 276 44.54 -0.13 4.29
C ILE A 276 44.92 1.21 3.67
N GLY A 277 45.75 2.02 4.31
CA GLY A 277 46.26 3.28 3.76
C GLY A 277 47.06 3.08 2.47
N ASN A 278 47.93 2.07 2.38
CA ASN A 278 48.67 1.74 1.15
C ASN A 278 47.75 1.15 0.06
N ALA A 279 46.78 0.31 0.43
CA ALA A 279 45.79 -0.21 -0.51
C ALA A 279 44.86 0.90 -1.05
N MET A 280 44.50 1.86 -0.19
CA MET A 280 43.74 3.03 -0.59
C MET A 280 44.54 4.03 -1.43
N ALA A 281 45.81 4.25 -1.12
CA ALA A 281 46.69 5.08 -1.95
C ALA A 281 46.84 4.48 -3.35
N GLY A 282 46.98 3.14 -3.45
CA GLY A 282 47.03 2.42 -4.72
C GLY A 282 45.69 2.43 -5.48
N ALA A 283 44.57 2.33 -4.75
CA ALA A 283 43.20 2.46 -5.34
C ALA A 283 42.90 3.91 -5.77
N MET A 284 43.38 4.89 -5.02
CA MET A 284 43.17 6.31 -5.31
C MET A 284 43.99 6.77 -6.51
N THR A 285 45.25 6.28 -6.67
CA THR A 285 46.04 6.50 -7.89
C THR A 285 45.46 5.80 -9.11
N ASN A 286 44.88 4.60 -8.95
CA ASN A 286 44.14 3.94 -10.03
C ASN A 286 42.80 4.64 -10.34
N ALA A 287 42.04 5.11 -9.33
CA ALA A 287 40.80 5.86 -9.53
C ALA A 287 41.05 7.26 -10.14
N MET A 288 42.15 7.94 -9.73
CA MET A 288 42.55 9.20 -10.40
C MET A 288 43.00 8.99 -11.85
N ASN A 289 43.66 7.86 -12.14
CA ASN A 289 43.99 7.50 -13.54
C ASN A 289 42.74 7.07 -14.32
N GLN A 290 41.74 6.45 -13.68
CA GLN A 290 40.46 6.11 -14.32
C GLN A 290 39.55 7.35 -14.49
N SER A 291 39.47 8.25 -13.52
CA SER A 291 38.64 9.46 -13.64
C SER A 291 39.22 10.47 -14.65
N GLN A 292 40.52 10.42 -14.96
CA GLN A 292 41.07 11.12 -16.12
C GLN A 292 40.78 10.41 -17.45
N SER A 293 40.36 9.13 -17.43
CA SER A 293 39.91 8.43 -18.65
C SER A 293 38.40 8.50 -18.89
N GLU A 294 37.57 8.73 -17.86
CA GLU A 294 36.11 8.76 -18.00
C GLU A 294 35.51 10.11 -18.38
N THR A 295 36.29 11.22 -18.31
CA THR A 295 35.86 12.51 -18.89
C THR A 295 36.20 12.62 -20.40
N ARG A 296 36.69 11.55 -21.02
CA ARG A 296 36.86 11.45 -22.45
C ARG A 296 35.94 10.34 -22.94
N GLY A 297 34.78 10.79 -23.45
CA GLY A 297 33.77 9.95 -24.09
C GLY A 297 34.40 8.90 -25.00
N GLU A 298 33.70 7.75 -25.11
CA GLU A 298 33.94 6.69 -26.07
C GLU A 298 34.53 7.19 -27.37
N THR A 299 35.83 7.07 -27.51
CA THR A 299 36.48 7.08 -28.81
C THR A 299 37.24 5.80 -28.96
N THR A 300 36.76 4.93 -29.82
CA THR A 300 37.43 3.85 -30.50
C THR A 300 38.95 4.11 -30.53
N ALA A 301 39.76 3.09 -30.26
CA ALA A 301 41.21 3.11 -30.28
C ALA A 301 41.71 3.93 -31.49
N ALA A 302 42.02 5.20 -31.25
CA ALA A 302 42.45 6.12 -32.29
C ALA A 302 43.90 5.70 -32.65
N ALA A 303 44.08 5.29 -33.88
CA ALA A 303 45.42 5.02 -34.45
C ALA A 303 46.34 6.21 -34.20
N LYS A 304 47.52 5.99 -33.68
CA LYS A 304 48.54 7.00 -33.43
C LYS A 304 49.51 7.08 -34.60
N THR A 305 49.80 8.30 -35.08
CA THR A 305 50.78 8.55 -36.15
C THR A 305 52.01 9.18 -35.55
N ALA A 306 53.22 8.66 -35.89
CA ALA A 306 54.48 9.20 -35.42
C ALA A 306 54.81 10.52 -36.15
N CYS A 307 55.31 11.52 -35.42
CA CYS A 307 55.75 12.77 -35.99
C CYS A 307 56.98 12.56 -36.88
N PRO A 308 56.97 13.04 -38.14
CA PRO A 308 58.11 12.86 -39.04
C PRO A 308 59.36 13.62 -38.59
N LYS A 309 59.25 14.60 -37.66
CA LYS A 309 60.39 15.41 -37.21
C LYS A 309 61.02 14.90 -35.89
N CYS A 310 60.23 14.43 -34.93
CA CYS A 310 60.70 14.04 -33.60
C CYS A 310 60.32 12.58 -33.18
N GLY A 311 59.53 11.86 -33.97
CA GLY A 311 59.11 10.49 -33.68
C GLY A 311 57.98 10.36 -32.63
N ALA A 312 57.53 11.44 -31.99
CA ALA A 312 56.52 11.41 -30.98
C ALA A 312 55.14 10.92 -31.52
N ALA A 313 54.48 10.05 -30.79
CA ALA A 313 53.16 9.51 -31.18
C ALA A 313 52.04 10.52 -30.96
N ASN A 314 51.41 10.97 -32.04
CA ASN A 314 50.29 11.93 -32.07
C ASN A 314 49.01 11.27 -32.58
N LEU A 315 47.88 11.88 -32.33
CA LEU A 315 46.60 11.45 -32.92
C LEU A 315 46.65 11.59 -34.43
N THR A 316 46.07 10.65 -35.16
CA THR A 316 46.07 10.58 -36.63
C THR A 316 45.53 11.82 -37.32
N ASN A 317 44.71 12.62 -36.60
CA ASN A 317 44.10 13.88 -37.09
C ASN A 317 44.78 15.15 -36.52
N ALA A 318 45.91 15.02 -35.82
CA ALA A 318 46.61 16.16 -35.25
C ALA A 318 47.25 17.01 -36.36
N LYS A 319 46.93 18.31 -36.42
CA LYS A 319 47.48 19.26 -37.37
C LYS A 319 48.92 19.66 -37.02
N PHE A 320 49.31 19.53 -35.75
CA PHE A 320 50.65 19.85 -35.25
C PHE A 320 51.07 18.80 -34.23
N CYS A 321 52.35 18.53 -34.15
CA CYS A 321 52.95 17.61 -33.17
C CYS A 321 52.87 18.24 -31.78
N ASN A 322 52.35 17.47 -30.78
CA ASN A 322 52.26 17.92 -29.41
C ASN A 322 53.61 18.16 -28.72
N ASP A 323 54.68 17.55 -29.23
CA ASP A 323 55.99 17.57 -28.59
C ASP A 323 56.90 18.64 -29.20
N CYS A 324 56.95 18.76 -30.55
CA CYS A 324 57.88 19.66 -31.22
C CYS A 324 57.22 20.77 -32.05
N GLY A 325 55.87 20.85 -32.06
CA GLY A 325 55.13 21.86 -32.78
C GLY A 325 55.19 21.76 -34.31
N ALA A 326 55.85 20.73 -34.85
CA ALA A 326 55.96 20.55 -36.30
C ALA A 326 54.56 20.28 -36.92
N LYS A 327 54.28 20.84 -38.07
CA LYS A 327 53.05 20.62 -38.80
C LYS A 327 53.00 19.17 -39.29
N MET A 328 51.92 18.48 -38.92
CA MET A 328 51.64 17.11 -39.34
C MET A 328 50.78 17.14 -40.59
N GLU A 329 51.20 16.46 -41.64
CA GLU A 329 50.36 16.27 -42.82
C GLU A 329 49.30 15.23 -42.54
N THR A 330 48.05 15.63 -42.47
CA THR A 330 46.90 14.71 -42.34
C THR A 330 46.73 14.05 -43.71
N ALA A 331 47.18 12.81 -43.84
CA ALA A 331 46.88 11.99 -45.02
C ALA A 331 45.39 11.56 -44.97
N GLY A 332 44.52 12.47 -45.23
CA GLY A 332 43.10 12.21 -45.42
C GLY A 332 42.83 11.96 -46.91
N GLN A 333 43.08 10.76 -47.39
CA GLN A 333 42.54 10.35 -48.69
C GLN A 333 41.02 10.16 -48.46
N SER A 334 40.27 11.05 -49.07
CA SER A 334 38.79 10.89 -49.16
C SER A 334 38.44 10.36 -50.53
N VAL A 335 37.45 9.47 -50.58
CA VAL A 335 36.92 8.91 -51.85
C VAL A 335 35.53 9.48 -52.09
N PRO A 336 35.21 10.00 -53.24
CA PRO A 336 33.86 10.51 -53.53
C PRO A 336 32.88 9.36 -53.66
N CYS A 337 31.69 9.50 -53.07
CA CYS A 337 30.60 8.55 -53.24
C CYS A 337 30.15 8.53 -54.70
N ALA A 338 30.09 7.35 -55.29
CA ALA A 338 29.71 7.19 -56.73
C ALA A 338 28.26 7.61 -57.01
N LYS A 339 27.40 7.74 -56.00
CA LYS A 339 25.99 8.10 -56.18
C LYS A 339 25.69 9.57 -55.91
N CYS A 340 26.28 10.19 -54.89
CA CYS A 340 25.95 11.55 -54.46
C CYS A 340 27.14 12.50 -54.44
N GLY A 341 28.37 12.04 -54.75
CA GLY A 341 29.58 12.85 -54.78
C GLY A 341 30.13 13.27 -53.41
N ALA A 342 29.54 12.88 -52.31
CA ALA A 342 29.99 13.23 -50.96
C ALA A 342 31.38 12.61 -50.70
N GLN A 343 32.27 13.36 -50.06
CA GLN A 343 33.63 12.91 -49.71
C GLN A 343 33.58 11.99 -48.49
N LEU A 344 34.02 10.76 -48.66
CA LEU A 344 33.96 9.73 -47.63
C LEU A 344 35.37 9.36 -47.19
N PRO A 345 35.60 9.07 -45.90
CA PRO A 345 36.85 8.50 -45.39
C PRO A 345 37.12 7.17 -46.09
N VAL A 346 38.38 6.94 -46.48
CA VAL A 346 38.79 5.64 -47.03
C VAL A 346 38.49 4.53 -46.06
N GLY A 347 37.81 3.46 -46.55
CA GLY A 347 37.35 2.32 -45.73
C GLY A 347 35.91 2.40 -45.22
N SER A 348 35.16 3.48 -45.58
CA SER A 348 33.74 3.54 -45.28
C SER A 348 32.95 2.48 -46.05
N LYS A 349 32.15 1.67 -45.35
CA LYS A 349 31.29 0.65 -45.97
C LYS A 349 29.99 1.19 -46.58
N PHE A 350 29.53 2.32 -46.07
CA PHE A 350 28.30 3.00 -46.55
C PHE A 350 28.50 4.51 -46.56
N CYS A 351 27.85 5.19 -47.49
CA CYS A 351 27.83 6.63 -47.53
C CYS A 351 26.91 7.20 -46.44
N ASN A 352 27.43 8.12 -45.61
CA ASN A 352 26.68 8.76 -44.52
C ASN A 352 25.64 9.76 -44.98
N GLU A 353 25.72 10.24 -46.27
CA GLU A 353 24.75 11.18 -46.82
C GLU A 353 23.61 10.50 -47.59
N CYS A 354 23.89 9.43 -48.34
CA CYS A 354 22.86 8.77 -49.16
C CYS A 354 22.64 7.28 -48.86
N GLY A 355 23.34 6.72 -47.85
CA GLY A 355 23.19 5.31 -47.43
C GLY A 355 23.68 4.26 -48.46
N THR A 356 24.26 4.67 -49.58
CA THR A 356 24.73 3.75 -50.63
C THR A 356 25.98 3.01 -50.16
N LYS A 357 26.02 1.70 -50.41
CA LYS A 357 27.20 0.85 -50.09
C LYS A 357 28.39 1.30 -50.96
N VAL A 358 29.52 1.54 -50.35
CA VAL A 358 30.78 1.91 -51.04
C VAL A 358 31.55 0.63 -51.32
N GLU A 359 31.76 0.30 -52.60
CA GLU A 359 32.62 -0.82 -53.00
C GLU A 359 34.05 -0.37 -52.90
N ALA A 360 34.91 -1.17 -52.24
CA ALA A 360 36.33 -0.89 -52.17
C ALA A 360 36.93 -1.01 -53.58
N ALA A 361 37.51 0.09 -54.06
CA ALA A 361 38.32 0.02 -55.27
C ALA A 361 39.54 -0.87 -54.98
N SER A 362 39.69 -1.85 -55.80
CA SER A 362 40.76 -2.85 -55.78
C SER A 362 42.11 -2.17 -56.09
#